data_78fad02c0a760661c586535f9f383075
#
_entry.id   78fad02c0a760661c586535f9f383075
#
_cell.length_a   1.000
_cell.length_b   1.000
_cell.length_c   1.000
_cell.angle_alpha   90.00
_cell.angle_beta   90.00
_cell.angle_gamma   90.00
#
_symmetry.space_group_name_H-M   'P 1'
#
loop_
_entity.id
_entity.type
_entity.pdbx_description
1 polymer ?
#
loop_
_entity_poly.entity_id
_entity_poly.type
_entity_poly.pdbx_seq_one_letter_code
_entity_poly.pdbx_strand_id
1 'polypeptide(L)'
;ALEKAGFKVCKNFASEIKDVAIKVTKDNYPETIHIGDVSKITYKDGILHTEVGDFETNIDIVMFGSPCQSFSRAMIKERKIGLEDPERSGLFYECNRVLKEVNPKYFLMENVVMKPEDEAVISEMMGVKPIRINSSLVVGQLRDRYYWTNIPGVTVPEDKGVTLQSVLNDGYVPNEKAKCLCKNDSHGYYNGCFWTPIKRFHRFYYK
;
A
#
# COMPACT_ATOMS: atom_id res chain seq x y z
N ALA A 1 9.72 -6.15 3.24
CA ALA A 1 8.78 -7.30 3.24
C ALA A 1 9.46 -8.55 2.67
N LEU A 2 9.99 -8.52 1.45
CA LEU A 2 10.62 -9.69 0.79
C LEU A 2 11.77 -10.28 1.61
N GLU A 3 12.69 -9.47 2.13
CA GLU A 3 13.80 -9.91 2.97
C GLU A 3 13.34 -10.61 4.25
N LYS A 4 12.27 -10.07 4.90
CA LYS A 4 11.65 -10.73 6.06
C LYS A 4 10.99 -12.07 5.72
N ALA A 5 10.64 -12.26 4.45
CA ALA A 5 10.13 -13.52 3.91
C ALA A 5 11.26 -14.47 3.44
N GLY A 6 12.53 -14.10 3.65
CA GLY A 6 13.69 -14.93 3.32
C GLY A 6 14.22 -14.78 1.87
N PHE A 7 13.71 -13.80 1.11
CA PHE A 7 14.20 -13.54 -0.25
C PHE A 7 15.42 -12.62 -0.21
N LYS A 8 16.41 -12.91 -1.03
CA LYS A 8 17.53 -12.00 -1.30
C LYS A 8 17.11 -10.99 -2.36
N VAL A 9 17.06 -9.71 -1.97
CA VAL A 9 16.78 -8.60 -2.88
C VAL A 9 18.11 -8.07 -3.43
N CYS A 10 18.34 -8.21 -4.73
CA CYS A 10 19.57 -7.76 -5.37
C CYS A 10 19.52 -6.28 -5.75
N LYS A 11 18.40 -5.81 -6.29
CA LYS A 11 18.13 -4.42 -6.63
C LYS A 11 16.68 -4.07 -6.26
N ASN A 12 16.47 -2.88 -5.75
CA ASN A 12 15.14 -2.34 -5.43
C ASN A 12 14.98 -0.96 -6.07
N PHE A 13 14.04 -0.84 -6.99
CA PHE A 13 13.66 0.43 -7.61
C PHE A 13 12.35 0.91 -6.99
N ALA A 14 12.26 2.20 -6.68
CA ALA A 14 11.07 2.81 -6.12
C ALA A 14 10.66 4.07 -6.91
N SER A 15 9.47 4.03 -7.49
CA SER A 15 8.81 5.21 -8.06
C SER A 15 8.02 5.90 -6.95
N GLU A 16 8.44 7.08 -6.56
CA GLU A 16 7.82 7.96 -5.57
C GLU A 16 8.24 9.40 -5.83
N ILE A 17 7.30 10.34 -5.74
CA ILE A 17 7.53 11.77 -5.97
C ILE A 17 7.48 12.61 -4.69
N LYS A 18 7.06 12.03 -3.57
CA LYS A 18 6.93 12.75 -2.29
C LYS A 18 8.24 12.70 -1.53
N ASP A 19 8.88 13.84 -1.34
CA ASP A 19 10.16 13.97 -0.63
C ASP A 19 10.16 13.31 0.75
N VAL A 20 9.07 13.46 1.51
CA VAL A 20 8.95 12.84 2.85
C VAL A 20 8.99 11.31 2.76
N ALA A 21 8.29 10.71 1.79
CA ALA A 21 8.28 9.25 1.60
C ALA A 21 9.65 8.76 1.10
N ILE A 22 10.27 9.50 0.18
CA ILE A 22 11.63 9.22 -0.32
C ILE A 22 12.62 9.26 0.85
N LYS A 23 12.55 10.28 1.71
CA LYS A 23 13.43 10.41 2.88
C LYS A 23 13.27 9.21 3.83
N VAL A 24 12.03 8.85 4.19
CA VAL A 24 11.76 7.69 5.05
C VAL A 24 12.31 6.41 4.45
N THR A 25 12.18 6.24 3.13
CA THR A 25 12.73 5.06 2.44
C THR A 25 14.24 5.05 2.49
N LYS A 26 14.90 6.18 2.22
CA LYS A 26 16.38 6.30 2.29
C LYS A 26 16.91 6.03 3.69
N ASP A 27 16.22 6.50 4.73
CA ASP A 27 16.64 6.29 6.12
C ASP A 27 16.55 4.80 6.54
N ASN A 28 15.60 4.04 5.99
CA ASN A 28 15.37 2.63 6.35
C ASN A 28 15.98 1.63 5.35
N TYR A 29 16.09 2.01 4.08
CA TYR A 29 16.55 1.18 2.96
C TYR A 29 17.42 2.00 2.02
N PRO A 30 18.65 2.38 2.42
CA PRO A 30 19.53 3.29 1.67
C PRO A 30 19.89 2.78 0.27
N GLU A 31 19.85 1.46 0.07
CA GLU A 31 20.13 0.81 -1.22
C GLU A 31 18.99 0.97 -2.25
N THR A 32 17.84 1.55 -1.87
CA THR A 32 16.73 1.74 -2.78
C THR A 32 17.05 2.81 -3.83
N ILE A 33 16.92 2.46 -5.10
CA ILE A 33 17.11 3.36 -6.22
C ILE A 33 15.76 4.06 -6.50
N HIS A 34 15.69 5.36 -6.18
CA HIS A 34 14.51 6.17 -6.47
C HIS A 34 14.52 6.60 -7.94
N ILE A 35 13.46 6.27 -8.68
CA ILE A 35 13.37 6.42 -10.14
C ILE A 35 12.32 7.44 -10.60
N GLY A 36 11.82 8.28 -9.68
CA GLY A 36 10.93 9.40 -10.02
C GLY A 36 9.48 9.03 -10.26
N ASP A 37 8.84 9.73 -11.18
CA ASP A 37 7.42 9.62 -11.49
C ASP A 37 7.12 8.39 -12.35
N VAL A 38 6.14 7.58 -11.95
CA VAL A 38 5.71 6.37 -12.68
C VAL A 38 5.24 6.67 -14.11
N SER A 39 4.68 7.84 -14.37
CA SER A 39 4.23 8.25 -15.70
C SER A 39 5.37 8.44 -16.71
N LYS A 40 6.60 8.61 -16.22
CA LYS A 40 7.82 8.82 -17.02
C LYS A 40 8.69 7.57 -17.13
N ILE A 41 8.29 6.49 -16.49
CA ILE A 41 9.00 5.21 -16.55
C ILE A 41 8.55 4.44 -17.79
N THR A 42 9.50 3.86 -18.53
CA THR A 42 9.23 2.88 -19.58
C THR A 42 10.22 1.72 -19.45
N TYR A 43 9.81 0.54 -19.91
CA TYR A 43 10.67 -0.64 -19.93
C TYR A 43 10.63 -1.27 -21.32
N LYS A 44 11.80 -1.36 -21.95
CA LYS A 44 11.94 -1.92 -23.28
C LYS A 44 13.29 -2.63 -23.43
N ASP A 45 13.29 -3.78 -24.08
CA ASP A 45 14.49 -4.56 -24.44
C ASP A 45 15.44 -4.82 -23.24
N GLY A 46 14.87 -5.03 -22.03
CA GLY A 46 15.66 -5.26 -20.81
C GLY A 46 16.20 -3.99 -20.15
N ILE A 47 15.80 -2.81 -20.62
CA ILE A 47 16.24 -1.52 -20.11
C ILE A 47 15.06 -0.80 -19.45
N LEU A 48 15.24 -0.43 -18.18
CA LEU A 48 14.33 0.44 -17.43
C LEU A 48 14.77 1.90 -17.63
N HIS A 49 14.01 2.66 -18.41
CA HIS A 49 14.23 4.08 -18.65
C HIS A 49 13.51 4.92 -17.60
N THR A 50 14.21 5.87 -16.99
CA THR A 50 13.67 6.68 -15.89
C THR A 50 14.19 8.11 -15.93
N GLU A 51 13.64 9.01 -15.10
CA GLU A 51 14.13 10.39 -14.99
C GLU A 51 15.56 10.51 -14.42
N VAL A 52 16.06 9.47 -13.77
CA VAL A 52 17.40 9.48 -13.14
C VAL A 52 18.45 8.69 -13.94
N GLY A 53 18.03 8.09 -15.05
CA GLY A 53 18.90 7.34 -15.94
C GLY A 53 18.30 6.02 -16.39
N ASP A 54 19.06 5.29 -17.18
CA ASP A 54 18.70 4.01 -17.76
C ASP A 54 19.38 2.89 -16.99
N PHE A 55 18.63 1.80 -16.74
CA PHE A 55 19.13 0.65 -16.00
C PHE A 55 18.90 -0.63 -16.81
N GLU A 56 19.96 -1.25 -17.27
CA GLU A 56 19.87 -2.62 -17.79
C GLU A 56 19.60 -3.57 -16.65
N THR A 57 18.43 -4.19 -16.65
CA THR A 57 17.99 -5.03 -15.52
C THR A 57 16.82 -5.92 -15.91
N ASN A 58 16.79 -7.12 -15.34
CA ASN A 58 15.61 -7.97 -15.34
C ASN A 58 14.85 -7.76 -14.05
N ILE A 59 13.53 -7.62 -14.12
CA ILE A 59 12.65 -7.34 -12.97
C ILE A 59 11.80 -8.57 -12.70
N ASP A 60 12.05 -9.24 -11.58
CA ASP A 60 11.33 -10.46 -11.19
C ASP A 60 9.95 -10.20 -10.61
N ILE A 61 9.78 -9.07 -9.94
CA ILE A 61 8.52 -8.70 -9.28
C ILE A 61 8.22 -7.20 -9.38
N VAL A 62 6.98 -6.86 -9.71
CA VAL A 62 6.45 -5.50 -9.66
C VAL A 62 5.38 -5.42 -8.56
N MET A 63 5.56 -4.49 -7.63
CA MET A 63 4.58 -4.24 -6.57
C MET A 63 4.15 -2.77 -6.59
N PHE A 64 2.85 -2.52 -6.51
CA PHE A 64 2.34 -1.15 -6.49
C PHE A 64 1.02 -1.01 -5.73
N GLY A 65 0.76 0.21 -5.26
CA GLY A 65 -0.52 0.64 -4.74
C GLY A 65 -0.82 2.02 -5.31
N SER A 66 -1.66 2.08 -6.33
CA SER A 66 -2.04 3.36 -6.93
C SER A 66 -2.82 4.23 -5.93
N PRO A 67 -2.76 5.58 -6.03
CA PRO A 67 -3.55 6.44 -5.17
C PRO A 67 -5.02 6.05 -5.17
N CYS A 68 -5.56 5.85 -3.97
CA CYS A 68 -6.93 5.37 -3.76
C CYS A 68 -7.88 6.46 -3.23
N GLN A 69 -7.49 7.74 -3.34
CA GLN A 69 -8.23 8.81 -2.68
C GLN A 69 -9.67 8.93 -3.19
N SER A 70 -9.91 8.67 -4.47
CA SER A 70 -11.27 8.69 -5.06
C SER A 70 -12.11 7.44 -4.76
N PHE A 71 -11.48 6.32 -4.33
CA PHE A 71 -12.18 5.09 -3.93
C PHE A 71 -12.46 5.00 -2.43
N SER A 72 -11.69 5.73 -1.61
CA SER A 72 -11.73 5.58 -0.16
C SER A 72 -13.11 5.87 0.42
N ARG A 73 -13.58 5.00 1.33
CA ARG A 73 -14.80 5.21 2.11
C ARG A 73 -14.76 6.45 3.01
N ALA A 74 -13.56 6.98 3.29
CA ALA A 74 -13.37 8.19 4.08
C ALA A 74 -13.65 9.48 3.30
N MET A 75 -13.82 9.42 1.98
CA MET A 75 -14.19 10.59 1.16
C MET A 75 -15.69 10.87 1.21
N ILE A 76 -16.02 12.16 1.11
CA ILE A 76 -17.40 12.64 0.91
C ILE A 76 -17.91 12.04 -0.40
N LYS A 77 -19.16 11.54 -0.38
CA LYS A 77 -19.76 10.75 -1.48
C LYS A 77 -19.71 11.46 -2.84
N GLU A 78 -19.86 12.80 -2.83
CA GLU A 78 -19.87 13.65 -4.02
C GLU A 78 -18.49 13.80 -4.69
N ARG A 79 -17.40 13.42 -4.01
CA ARG A 79 -16.02 13.48 -4.51
C ARG A 79 -15.45 12.12 -4.94
N LYS A 80 -16.28 11.08 -4.94
CA LYS A 80 -15.87 9.73 -5.34
C LYS A 80 -16.10 9.53 -6.82
N ILE A 81 -15.14 9.91 -7.65
CA ILE A 81 -15.19 9.72 -9.10
C ILE A 81 -14.45 8.45 -9.57
N GLY A 82 -13.91 7.64 -8.63
CA GLY A 82 -13.34 6.33 -8.94
C GLY A 82 -12.13 6.39 -9.89
N LEU A 83 -12.12 5.52 -10.88
CA LEU A 83 -11.07 5.44 -11.92
C LEU A 83 -11.05 6.64 -12.87
N GLU A 84 -12.12 7.44 -12.93
CA GLU A 84 -12.21 8.62 -13.77
C GLU A 84 -11.41 9.82 -13.27
N ASP A 85 -10.82 9.74 -12.05
CA ASP A 85 -9.97 10.78 -11.49
C ASP A 85 -8.54 10.67 -12.06
N PRO A 86 -8.14 11.53 -13.04
CA PRO A 86 -6.84 11.41 -13.68
C PRO A 86 -5.67 11.74 -12.75
N GLU A 87 -5.88 12.56 -11.71
CA GLU A 87 -4.81 12.99 -10.81
C GLU A 87 -4.56 12.01 -9.67
N ARG A 88 -5.57 11.22 -9.30
CA ARG A 88 -5.53 10.41 -8.07
C ARG A 88 -5.66 8.93 -8.32
N SER A 89 -6.70 8.52 -9.04
CA SER A 89 -6.96 7.11 -9.33
C SER A 89 -6.54 6.72 -10.73
N GLY A 90 -6.45 7.67 -11.66
CA GLY A 90 -5.97 7.48 -13.04
C GLY A 90 -4.53 6.99 -13.12
N LEU A 91 -3.70 7.24 -12.09
CA LEU A 91 -2.35 6.68 -11.99
C LEU A 91 -2.32 5.13 -11.94
N PHE A 92 -3.44 4.49 -11.66
CA PHE A 92 -3.56 3.04 -11.82
C PHE A 92 -3.24 2.59 -13.26
N TYR A 93 -3.69 3.34 -14.25
CA TYR A 93 -3.42 3.02 -15.67
C TYR A 93 -1.93 3.08 -16.00
N GLU A 94 -1.21 4.06 -15.44
CA GLU A 94 0.25 4.16 -15.61
C GLU A 94 0.98 2.99 -14.93
N CYS A 95 0.59 2.65 -13.70
CA CYS A 95 1.15 1.48 -13.02
C CYS A 95 0.90 0.18 -13.81
N ASN A 96 -0.30 0.03 -14.37
CA ASN A 96 -0.65 -1.14 -15.18
C ASN A 96 0.10 -1.15 -16.53
N ARG A 97 0.35 0.02 -17.14
CA ARG A 97 1.19 0.14 -18.34
C ARG A 97 2.61 -0.35 -18.05
N VAL A 98 3.24 0.16 -16.99
CA VAL A 98 4.58 -0.27 -16.58
C VAL A 98 4.61 -1.77 -16.25
N LEU A 99 3.58 -2.29 -15.57
CA LEU A 99 3.47 -3.73 -15.29
C LEU A 99 3.47 -4.56 -16.59
N LYS A 100 2.74 -4.12 -17.61
CA LYS A 100 2.66 -4.81 -18.91
C LYS A 100 3.97 -4.71 -19.70
N GLU A 101 4.64 -3.56 -19.67
CA GLU A 101 5.95 -3.37 -20.33
C GLU A 101 7.03 -4.25 -19.68
N VAL A 102 7.08 -4.27 -18.36
CA VAL A 102 8.03 -5.09 -17.58
C VAL A 102 7.72 -6.58 -17.73
N ASN A 103 6.43 -6.95 -17.77
CA ASN A 103 5.98 -8.33 -17.81
C ASN A 103 6.72 -9.25 -16.81
N PRO A 104 6.71 -8.93 -15.52
CA PRO A 104 7.50 -9.64 -14.52
C PRO A 104 6.94 -11.03 -14.25
N LYS A 105 7.76 -11.92 -13.70
CA LYS A 105 7.31 -13.24 -13.26
C LYS A 105 6.18 -13.16 -12.23
N TYR A 106 6.28 -12.19 -11.31
CA TYR A 106 5.29 -11.97 -10.26
C TYR A 106 4.87 -10.51 -10.16
N PHE A 107 3.63 -10.29 -9.75
CA PHE A 107 3.17 -8.96 -9.37
C PHE A 107 2.29 -8.99 -8.12
N LEU A 108 2.22 -7.86 -7.45
CA LEU A 108 1.30 -7.60 -6.34
C LEU A 108 0.79 -6.16 -6.42
N MET A 109 -0.51 -6.00 -6.56
CA MET A 109 -1.18 -4.70 -6.45
C MET A 109 -2.02 -4.67 -5.17
N GLU A 110 -1.94 -3.58 -4.40
CA GLU A 110 -2.79 -3.31 -3.24
C GLU A 110 -3.68 -2.11 -3.50
N ASN A 111 -4.95 -2.18 -3.06
CA ASN A 111 -5.80 -1.00 -3.00
C ASN A 111 -6.86 -1.15 -1.90
N VAL A 112 -7.57 -0.05 -1.62
CA VAL A 112 -8.72 -0.06 -0.70
C VAL A 112 -9.87 -0.89 -1.25
N VAL A 113 -10.73 -1.38 -0.35
CA VAL A 113 -12.02 -1.94 -0.76
C VAL A 113 -12.87 -0.85 -1.40
N MET A 114 -13.30 -1.07 -2.63
CA MET A 114 -14.00 -0.12 -3.49
C MET A 114 -15.35 -0.66 -3.94
N LYS A 115 -16.03 0.07 -4.83
CA LYS A 115 -17.28 -0.38 -5.43
C LYS A 115 -17.04 -1.58 -6.36
N PRO A 116 -18.03 -2.49 -6.50
CA PRO A 116 -17.90 -3.65 -7.38
C PRO A 116 -17.56 -3.29 -8.84
N GLU A 117 -18.08 -2.16 -9.33
CA GLU A 117 -17.84 -1.69 -10.71
C GLU A 117 -16.36 -1.35 -10.92
N ASP A 118 -15.75 -0.59 -9.99
CA ASP A 118 -14.34 -0.22 -10.04
C ASP A 118 -13.44 -1.47 -9.86
N GLU A 119 -13.82 -2.37 -8.93
CA GLU A 119 -13.11 -3.63 -8.71
C GLU A 119 -13.12 -4.52 -9.95
N ALA A 120 -14.26 -4.60 -10.64
CA ALA A 120 -14.39 -5.39 -11.87
C ALA A 120 -13.46 -4.90 -12.99
N VAL A 121 -13.38 -3.57 -13.19
CA VAL A 121 -12.49 -2.97 -14.20
C VAL A 121 -11.02 -3.27 -13.87
N ILE A 122 -10.62 -3.08 -12.61
CA ILE A 122 -9.26 -3.38 -12.19
C ILE A 122 -8.96 -4.88 -12.37
N SER A 123 -9.88 -5.76 -11.98
CA SER A 123 -9.71 -7.21 -12.09
C SER A 123 -9.58 -7.67 -13.54
N GLU A 124 -10.35 -7.09 -14.47
CA GLU A 124 -10.23 -7.33 -15.90
C GLU A 124 -8.84 -6.92 -16.43
N MET A 125 -8.38 -5.71 -16.07
CA MET A 125 -7.08 -5.21 -16.51
C MET A 125 -5.89 -5.99 -15.93
N MET A 126 -6.02 -6.46 -14.70
CA MET A 126 -4.99 -7.26 -14.00
C MET A 126 -5.04 -8.74 -14.38
N GLY A 127 -6.12 -9.21 -15.02
CA GLY A 127 -6.33 -10.61 -15.41
C GLY A 127 -6.55 -11.57 -14.24
N VAL A 128 -6.74 -11.07 -13.02
CA VAL A 128 -6.99 -11.86 -11.81
C VAL A 128 -8.01 -11.17 -10.90
N LYS A 129 -8.74 -11.95 -10.11
CA LYS A 129 -9.63 -11.41 -9.08
C LYS A 129 -8.84 -11.07 -7.82
N PRO A 130 -9.26 -10.05 -7.04
CA PRO A 130 -8.58 -9.69 -5.82
C PRO A 130 -8.87 -10.67 -4.68
N ILE A 131 -7.90 -10.82 -3.80
CA ILE A 131 -8.06 -11.43 -2.50
C ILE A 131 -8.31 -10.28 -1.50
N ARG A 132 -9.43 -10.32 -0.80
CA ARG A 132 -9.71 -9.34 0.26
C ARG A 132 -9.12 -9.81 1.58
N ILE A 133 -8.23 -9.03 2.14
CA ILE A 133 -7.57 -9.34 3.42
C ILE A 133 -7.72 -8.14 4.36
N ASN A 134 -8.18 -8.43 5.59
CA ASN A 134 -8.11 -7.46 6.68
C ASN A 134 -6.87 -7.77 7.51
N SER A 135 -5.99 -6.78 7.69
CA SER A 135 -4.78 -6.96 8.50
C SER A 135 -5.05 -7.38 9.95
N SER A 136 -6.26 -7.16 10.46
CA SER A 136 -6.66 -7.60 11.81
C SER A 136 -6.50 -9.09 12.05
N LEU A 137 -6.47 -9.90 11.00
CA LEU A 137 -6.21 -11.34 11.10
C LEU A 137 -4.79 -11.65 11.60
N VAL A 138 -3.84 -10.74 11.41
CA VAL A 138 -2.41 -10.97 11.70
C VAL A 138 -1.74 -9.89 12.54
N VAL A 139 -2.42 -8.76 12.77
CA VAL A 139 -1.93 -7.64 13.60
C VAL A 139 -3.07 -7.01 14.41
N GLY A 140 -2.72 -6.19 15.40
CA GLY A 140 -3.68 -5.47 16.24
C GLY A 140 -4.40 -4.28 15.56
N GLN A 141 -4.45 -4.21 14.21
CA GLN A 141 -5.04 -3.09 13.47
C GLN A 141 -6.03 -3.56 12.41
N LEU A 142 -7.15 -2.84 12.31
CA LEU A 142 -8.13 -3.00 11.23
C LEU A 142 -7.66 -2.26 9.98
N ARG A 143 -7.33 -3.00 8.91
CA ARG A 143 -7.01 -2.45 7.60
C ARG A 143 -7.47 -3.39 6.51
N ASP A 144 -8.62 -3.13 5.94
CA ASP A 144 -9.29 -3.94 4.94
C ASP A 144 -8.84 -3.53 3.53
N ARG A 145 -8.29 -4.46 2.76
CA ARG A 145 -7.67 -4.19 1.47
C ARG A 145 -7.96 -5.30 0.46
N TYR A 146 -7.93 -4.91 -0.81
CA TYR A 146 -7.85 -5.81 -1.95
C TYR A 146 -6.42 -5.99 -2.41
N TYR A 147 -6.07 -7.22 -2.77
CA TYR A 147 -4.77 -7.61 -3.31
C TYR A 147 -4.98 -8.39 -4.60
N TRP A 148 -4.47 -7.88 -5.71
CA TRP A 148 -4.42 -8.57 -6.99
C TRP A 148 -3.01 -9.10 -7.18
N THR A 149 -2.85 -10.39 -7.44
CA THR A 149 -1.54 -11.01 -7.59
C THR A 149 -1.61 -12.32 -8.38
N ASN A 150 -0.54 -12.63 -9.09
CA ASN A 150 -0.31 -13.91 -9.72
C ASN A 150 0.64 -14.81 -8.91
N ILE A 151 1.05 -14.39 -7.71
CA ILE A 151 1.87 -15.22 -6.83
C ILE A 151 1.06 -16.45 -6.40
N PRO A 152 1.55 -17.68 -6.65
CA PRO A 152 0.79 -18.88 -6.34
C PRO A 152 0.65 -19.10 -4.83
N GLY A 153 -0.47 -19.70 -4.42
CA GLY A 153 -0.69 -20.10 -3.03
C GLY A 153 -1.05 -18.96 -2.06
N VAL A 154 -1.24 -17.74 -2.55
CA VAL A 154 -1.69 -16.63 -1.69
C VAL A 154 -3.16 -16.84 -1.33
N THR A 155 -3.44 -16.90 -0.03
CA THR A 155 -4.80 -17.09 0.52
C THR A 155 -5.04 -16.07 1.63
N VAL A 156 -6.29 -15.96 2.06
CA VAL A 156 -6.64 -15.20 3.28
C VAL A 156 -5.97 -15.88 4.47
N PRO A 157 -5.15 -15.17 5.26
CA PRO A 157 -4.50 -15.77 6.42
C PRO A 157 -5.52 -16.15 7.50
N GLU A 158 -5.20 -17.16 8.29
CA GLU A 158 -5.93 -17.50 9.51
C GLU A 158 -5.82 -16.38 10.54
N ASP A 159 -6.86 -16.21 11.36
CA ASP A 159 -6.83 -15.24 12.46
C ASP A 159 -5.86 -15.71 13.55
N LYS A 160 -4.80 -14.91 13.75
CA LYS A 160 -3.78 -15.17 14.79
C LYS A 160 -4.17 -14.65 16.17
N GLY A 161 -5.36 -14.08 16.34
CA GLY A 161 -5.84 -13.53 17.60
C GLY A 161 -5.00 -12.36 18.15
N VAL A 162 -4.21 -11.67 17.31
CA VAL A 162 -3.34 -10.57 17.76
C VAL A 162 -4.19 -9.37 18.10
N THR A 163 -4.25 -9.00 19.37
CA THR A 163 -5.00 -7.83 19.85
C THR A 163 -4.11 -6.58 19.88
N LEU A 164 -4.73 -5.40 19.97
CA LEU A 164 -3.96 -4.15 20.18
C LEU A 164 -3.22 -4.19 21.52
N GLN A 165 -3.84 -4.74 22.57
CA GLN A 165 -3.20 -4.90 23.88
C GLN A 165 -1.96 -5.78 23.82
N SER A 166 -1.97 -6.85 23.01
CA SER A 166 -0.85 -7.80 22.92
C SER A 166 0.41 -7.22 22.26
N VAL A 167 0.31 -6.09 21.59
CA VAL A 167 1.44 -5.41 20.90
C VAL A 167 1.92 -4.17 21.62
N LEU A 168 1.33 -3.84 22.77
CA LEU A 168 1.80 -2.74 23.61
C LEU A 168 2.90 -3.20 24.56
N ASN A 169 3.91 -2.37 24.73
CA ASN A 169 4.97 -2.62 25.73
C ASN A 169 4.49 -2.29 27.14
N ASP A 170 3.56 -1.36 27.29
CA ASP A 170 3.03 -0.87 28.56
C ASP A 170 1.65 -0.23 28.36
N GLY A 171 0.87 -0.13 29.47
CA GLY A 171 -0.43 0.51 29.47
C GLY A 171 -1.61 -0.38 29.08
N TYR A 172 -2.78 0.22 29.02
CA TYR A 172 -4.06 -0.45 28.73
C TYR A 172 -4.80 0.21 27.57
N VAL A 173 -5.40 -0.59 26.71
CA VAL A 173 -6.31 -0.13 25.65
C VAL A 173 -7.65 -0.85 25.74
N PRO A 174 -8.78 -0.10 25.68
CA PRO A 174 -10.11 -0.68 25.76
C PRO A 174 -10.54 -1.38 24.47
N ASN A 175 -9.89 -1.07 23.33
CA ASN A 175 -10.26 -1.64 22.04
C ASN A 175 -9.38 -2.85 21.70
N GLU A 176 -10.01 -3.89 21.23
CA GLU A 176 -9.31 -5.12 20.80
C GLU A 176 -8.39 -4.87 19.59
N LYS A 177 -8.83 -4.03 18.65
CA LYS A 177 -8.08 -3.67 17.44
C LYS A 177 -8.04 -2.15 17.26
N ALA A 178 -6.91 -1.63 16.83
CA ALA A 178 -6.80 -0.24 16.40
C ALA A 178 -7.52 -0.03 15.05
N LYS A 179 -8.15 1.12 14.87
CA LYS A 179 -8.61 1.55 13.54
C LYS A 179 -7.42 2.02 12.69
N CYS A 180 -7.60 2.02 11.38
CA CYS A 180 -6.60 2.55 10.46
C CYS A 180 -6.37 4.04 10.73
N LEU A 181 -5.11 4.47 10.83
CA LEU A 181 -4.76 5.88 10.93
C LEU A 181 -5.15 6.61 9.64
N CYS A 182 -5.82 7.74 9.77
CA CYS A 182 -6.25 8.57 8.65
C CYS A 182 -5.39 9.85 8.60
N LYS A 183 -5.18 10.40 7.38
CA LYS A 183 -4.38 11.62 7.16
C LYS A 183 -4.84 12.81 8.00
N ASN A 184 -6.13 12.89 8.34
CA ASN A 184 -6.75 14.00 9.06
C ASN A 184 -6.86 13.76 10.58
N ASP A 185 -6.28 12.69 11.11
CA ASP A 185 -6.30 12.38 12.55
C ASP A 185 -5.41 13.30 13.40
N SER A 186 -4.92 14.43 12.81
CA SER A 186 -4.07 15.43 13.49
C SER A 186 -4.73 16.13 14.67
N HIS A 187 -6.05 16.00 14.84
CA HIS A 187 -6.81 16.70 15.90
C HIS A 187 -7.40 15.80 16.99
N GLY A 188 -6.91 14.56 17.13
CA GLY A 188 -7.38 13.65 18.16
C GLY A 188 -8.83 13.22 17.94
N TYR A 189 -9.17 12.01 18.22
CA TYR A 189 -10.50 11.42 18.10
C TYR A 189 -11.28 11.73 16.83
N TYR A 190 -10.95 11.06 15.75
CA TYR A 190 -11.89 10.92 14.65
C TYR A 190 -12.23 9.43 14.47
N ASN A 191 -13.51 9.09 14.58
CA ASN A 191 -14.08 7.75 14.34
C ASN A 191 -13.45 6.60 15.15
N GLY A 192 -12.98 6.86 16.39
CA GLY A 192 -12.42 5.83 17.26
C GLY A 192 -11.08 5.25 16.78
N CYS A 193 -10.35 5.98 15.93
CA CYS A 193 -8.95 5.73 15.74
C CYS A 193 -8.16 6.25 16.94
N PHE A 194 -7.24 5.44 17.45
CA PHE A 194 -6.27 5.89 18.45
C PHE A 194 -5.23 6.76 17.78
N TRP A 195 -5.43 8.06 17.79
CA TRP A 195 -4.36 9.01 17.63
C TRP A 195 -4.58 10.14 18.61
N THR A 196 -3.69 10.26 19.59
CA THR A 196 -3.61 11.43 20.44
C THR A 196 -2.22 12.04 20.28
N PRO A 197 -2.08 13.38 20.25
CA PRO A 197 -0.78 14.00 20.35
C PRO A 197 -0.04 13.42 21.57
N ILE A 198 1.26 13.21 21.45
CA ILE A 198 2.14 12.59 22.48
C ILE A 198 1.85 13.10 23.90
N LYS A 199 1.46 14.39 24.05
CA LYS A 199 1.09 15.00 25.34
C LYS A 199 -0.21 14.46 25.97
N ARG A 200 -1.10 13.78 25.20
CA ARG A 200 -2.34 13.16 25.69
C ARG A 200 -2.24 11.63 25.83
N PHE A 201 -1.20 11.04 25.27
CA PHE A 201 -0.94 9.60 25.37
C PHE A 201 -0.86 9.14 26.84
N HIS A 202 -0.23 9.96 27.71
CA HIS A 202 -0.12 9.68 29.15
C HIS A 202 -1.46 9.60 29.90
N ARG A 203 -2.55 10.17 29.37
CA ARG A 203 -3.86 10.13 30.06
C ARG A 203 -4.67 8.88 29.82
N PHE A 204 -4.38 8.12 28.79
CA PHE A 204 -5.17 6.95 28.41
C PHE A 204 -4.50 5.62 28.73
N TYR A 205 -3.21 5.63 29.02
CA TYR A 205 -2.41 4.41 29.17
C TYR A 205 -1.92 4.18 30.60
N TYR A 206 -2.09 5.15 31.51
CA TYR A 206 -1.74 4.98 32.91
C TYR A 206 -3.01 4.90 33.74
N LYS A 207 -3.25 3.74 34.32
CA LYS A 207 -4.04 3.58 35.53
C LYS A 207 -3.13 3.57 36.72
#